data_eab3ec2a36437c42981adefc29bd16fb
#
_entry.id   eab3ec2a36437c42981adefc29bd16fb
#
_cell.length_a   1.000
_cell.length_b   1.000
_cell.length_c   1.000
_cell.angle_alpha   90.00
_cell.angle_beta   90.00
_cell.angle_gamma   90.00
#
_symmetry.space_group_name_H-M   'P 1'
#
loop_
_entity.id
_entity.type
_entity.pdbx_description
1 polymer ?
#
loop_
_entity_poly.entity_id
_entity_poly.type
_entity_poly.pdbx_seq_one_letter_code
_entity_poly.pdbx_strand_id
1 'polypeptide(L)'
;MTGSLGIALPPRPVPGVKGLFSLDPAVAHLNHGSFGAVPLPIQRAQARLRAEQEQDPDGFFEGLSDRIARARAKVAAALGAHPDRLALLTNVTEGASVALESIPLARGDEILVTDHGYGAVTRAVERRAAEAGARVRTVRIPLETPDVDGVAELVLAAVGERTRIAVLDLITAPTAREVAGPRLLAALAERGVVTVVDAAHAPGHLPVNLGGLAAGAAGPGGADFWLGNLHKWAFAPRATAVLAVGGRWVERVRPLMLSWEHDRGFPYNVEWRGTCDYTPWLAAPAGFVLLERLGAEQVQAHNAALAAYGQRLLMERAALPALPAMPGLAMRSVRLPPGCAESRPAAQELRAVVRQRLDARVAVSPWPGGGLLRISAQVYNRPSEYRRLAEGIGELIKS
;
A
#
# COMPACT_ATOMS: atom_id res chain seq x y z
N MET A 1 -1.38 -12.25 -40.65
CA MET A 1 -2.06 -13.35 -39.94
C MET A 1 -2.23 -12.89 -38.50
N THR A 2 -3.37 -12.28 -38.19
CA THR A 2 -3.74 -11.86 -36.81
C THR A 2 -4.25 -13.08 -36.08
N GLY A 3 -3.35 -13.75 -35.35
CA GLY A 3 -3.75 -14.81 -34.43
C GLY A 3 -4.65 -14.23 -33.36
N SER A 4 -5.91 -14.64 -33.32
CA SER A 4 -6.82 -14.44 -32.20
C SER A 4 -6.16 -15.05 -30.95
N LEU A 5 -5.52 -14.24 -30.13
CA LEU A 5 -5.13 -14.61 -28.78
C LEU A 5 -6.44 -14.88 -28.02
N GLY A 6 -6.83 -16.14 -27.93
CA GLY A 6 -8.03 -16.52 -27.21
C GLY A 6 -8.02 -15.90 -25.81
N ILE A 7 -9.10 -15.22 -25.43
CA ILE A 7 -9.25 -14.61 -24.09
C ILE A 7 -9.00 -15.72 -23.06
N ALA A 8 -7.92 -15.60 -22.30
CA ALA A 8 -7.65 -16.59 -21.24
C ALA A 8 -8.84 -16.63 -20.28
N LEU A 9 -9.25 -17.83 -19.89
CA LEU A 9 -10.36 -18.04 -18.99
C LEU A 9 -10.11 -17.31 -17.64
N PRO A 10 -11.17 -16.76 -17.03
CA PRO A 10 -11.05 -16.18 -15.71
C PRO A 10 -10.69 -17.27 -14.66
N PRO A 11 -10.02 -16.91 -13.57
CA PRO A 11 -9.72 -17.84 -12.50
C PRO A 11 -11.01 -18.38 -11.85
N ARG A 12 -10.96 -19.60 -11.32
CA ARG A 12 -12.07 -20.15 -10.53
C ARG A 12 -12.23 -19.35 -9.22
N PRO A 13 -13.47 -19.17 -8.72
CA PRO A 13 -13.70 -18.53 -7.44
C PRO A 13 -12.99 -19.23 -6.28
N VAL A 14 -12.52 -18.49 -5.31
CA VAL A 14 -11.95 -19.04 -4.07
C VAL A 14 -13.10 -19.57 -3.21
N PRO A 15 -13.01 -20.82 -2.71
CA PRO A 15 -14.02 -21.39 -1.81
C PRO A 15 -14.16 -20.57 -0.51
N GLY A 16 -15.35 -20.60 0.09
CA GLY A 16 -15.61 -20.00 1.42
C GLY A 16 -15.75 -18.48 1.45
N VAL A 17 -15.67 -17.78 0.31
CA VAL A 17 -15.77 -16.30 0.28
C VAL A 17 -17.19 -15.77 0.17
N LYS A 18 -18.16 -16.62 -0.20
CA LYS A 18 -19.57 -16.20 -0.34
C LYS A 18 -20.11 -15.69 0.99
N GLY A 19 -20.66 -14.48 1.02
CA GLY A 19 -21.24 -13.88 2.23
C GLY A 19 -20.21 -13.33 3.23
N LEU A 20 -18.90 -13.31 2.91
CA LEU A 20 -17.89 -12.73 3.80
C LEU A 20 -17.89 -11.19 3.81
N PHE A 21 -18.43 -10.54 2.79
CA PHE A 21 -18.38 -9.08 2.66
C PHE A 21 -19.78 -8.49 2.59
N SER A 22 -19.96 -7.32 3.18
CA SER A 22 -21.19 -6.52 3.16
C SER A 22 -21.22 -5.48 2.05
N LEU A 23 -20.51 -5.75 0.95
CA LEU A 23 -20.48 -4.85 -0.21
C LEU A 23 -21.80 -4.87 -0.95
N ASP A 24 -22.20 -3.72 -1.49
CA ASP A 24 -23.35 -3.61 -2.38
C ASP A 24 -23.13 -4.46 -3.65
N PRO A 25 -23.97 -5.49 -3.90
CA PRO A 25 -23.78 -6.39 -5.03
C PRO A 25 -24.05 -5.74 -6.40
N ALA A 26 -24.72 -4.60 -6.46
CA ALA A 26 -24.95 -3.83 -7.68
C ALA A 26 -23.69 -3.10 -8.15
N VAL A 27 -22.77 -2.83 -7.24
CA VAL A 27 -21.55 -2.07 -7.49
C VAL A 27 -20.36 -3.00 -7.77
N ALA A 28 -19.67 -2.76 -8.88
CA ALA A 28 -18.39 -3.40 -9.18
C ALA A 28 -17.24 -2.72 -8.39
N HIS A 29 -16.81 -3.32 -7.29
CA HIS A 29 -15.76 -2.78 -6.42
C HIS A 29 -14.36 -3.12 -6.94
N LEU A 30 -13.93 -2.50 -8.05
CA LEU A 30 -12.67 -2.76 -8.75
C LEU A 30 -11.50 -1.89 -8.24
N ASN A 31 -11.61 -1.35 -7.04
CA ASN A 31 -10.60 -0.47 -6.43
C ASN A 31 -10.25 -0.86 -4.99
N HIS A 32 -10.17 -2.17 -4.71
CA HIS A 32 -9.81 -2.68 -3.38
C HIS A 32 -8.49 -2.09 -2.85
N GLY A 33 -7.50 -1.91 -3.73
CA GLY A 33 -6.19 -1.36 -3.37
C GLY A 33 -6.20 0.07 -2.80
N SER A 34 -7.30 0.83 -2.92
CA SER A 34 -7.37 2.16 -2.30
C SER A 34 -7.69 2.11 -0.80
N PHE A 35 -8.76 1.38 -0.41
CA PHE A 35 -9.28 1.43 0.97
C PHE A 35 -9.51 0.06 1.60
N GLY A 36 -9.48 -1.01 0.83
CA GLY A 36 -9.83 -2.35 1.28
C GLY A 36 -11.32 -2.51 1.62
N ALA A 37 -11.81 -3.72 1.54
CA ALA A 37 -13.10 -4.12 2.09
C ALA A 37 -12.85 -5.01 3.31
N VAL A 38 -13.47 -4.68 4.43
CA VAL A 38 -13.32 -5.41 5.69
C VAL A 38 -14.32 -6.56 5.71
N PRO A 39 -13.89 -7.82 5.87
CA PRO A 39 -14.82 -8.95 5.97
C PRO A 39 -15.71 -8.88 7.21
N LEU A 40 -16.93 -9.40 7.12
CA LEU A 40 -17.92 -9.40 8.21
C LEU A 40 -17.41 -9.98 9.54
N PRO A 41 -16.63 -11.08 9.58
CA PRO A 41 -16.07 -11.56 10.84
C PRO A 41 -15.19 -10.54 11.55
N ILE A 42 -14.42 -9.77 10.80
CA ILE A 42 -13.52 -8.73 11.33
C ILE A 42 -14.33 -7.51 11.77
N GLN A 43 -15.35 -7.10 11.01
CA GLN A 43 -16.28 -6.04 11.42
C GLN A 43 -16.94 -6.37 12.76
N ARG A 44 -17.40 -7.62 12.93
CA ARG A 44 -18.01 -8.09 14.18
C ARG A 44 -17.00 -8.13 15.33
N ALA A 45 -15.74 -8.52 15.07
CA ALA A 45 -14.69 -8.50 16.09
C ALA A 45 -14.44 -7.07 16.59
N GLN A 46 -14.34 -6.10 15.69
CA GLN A 46 -14.17 -4.70 16.05
C GLN A 46 -15.40 -4.14 16.79
N ALA A 47 -16.61 -4.50 16.35
CA ALA A 47 -17.85 -4.07 17.02
C ALA A 47 -17.94 -4.58 18.48
N ARG A 48 -17.50 -5.81 18.75
CA ARG A 48 -17.43 -6.33 20.13
C ARG A 48 -16.44 -5.53 20.99
N LEU A 49 -15.27 -5.18 20.44
CA LEU A 49 -14.28 -4.37 21.16
C LEU A 49 -14.81 -2.96 21.48
N ARG A 50 -15.58 -2.36 20.59
CA ARG A 50 -16.25 -1.08 20.85
C ARG A 50 -17.31 -1.21 21.94
N ALA A 51 -18.11 -2.26 21.90
CA ALA A 51 -19.11 -2.51 22.94
C ALA A 51 -18.45 -2.74 24.32
N GLU A 52 -17.32 -3.45 24.37
CA GLU A 52 -16.51 -3.64 25.58
C GLU A 52 -16.00 -2.29 26.13
N GLN A 53 -15.47 -1.44 25.25
CA GLN A 53 -15.01 -0.09 25.62
C GLN A 53 -16.12 0.78 26.21
N GLU A 54 -17.34 0.71 25.67
CA GLU A 54 -18.48 1.48 26.16
C GLU A 54 -19.10 0.91 27.45
N GLN A 55 -18.89 -0.38 27.72
CA GLN A 55 -19.34 -1.00 28.97
C GLN A 55 -18.49 -0.60 30.17
N ASP A 56 -17.19 -0.44 29.98
CA ASP A 56 -16.25 -0.05 31.03
C ASP A 56 -15.07 0.71 30.40
N PRO A 57 -15.21 2.02 30.14
CA PRO A 57 -14.16 2.82 29.52
C PRO A 57 -12.85 2.81 30.32
N ASP A 58 -12.91 2.97 31.65
CA ASP A 58 -11.72 3.03 32.48
C ASP A 58 -10.96 1.69 32.46
N GLY A 59 -11.66 0.58 32.70
CA GLY A 59 -11.06 -0.76 32.62
C GLY A 59 -10.54 -1.12 31.22
N PHE A 60 -11.19 -0.64 30.17
CA PHE A 60 -10.69 -0.84 28.79
C PHE A 60 -9.34 -0.16 28.55
N PHE A 61 -9.18 1.08 29.03
CA PHE A 61 -7.95 1.86 28.82
C PHE A 61 -6.84 1.47 29.82
N GLU A 62 -7.16 1.01 31.02
CA GLU A 62 -6.18 0.60 32.04
C GLU A 62 -5.25 -0.52 31.52
N GLY A 63 -5.77 -1.51 30.81
CA GLY A 63 -4.98 -2.61 30.25
C GLY A 63 -4.61 -2.46 28.76
N LEU A 64 -4.83 -1.29 28.16
CA LEU A 64 -4.80 -1.12 26.71
C LEU A 64 -3.39 -1.25 26.11
N SER A 65 -2.36 -0.72 26.75
CA SER A 65 -0.97 -0.80 26.27
C SER A 65 -0.53 -2.26 26.09
N ASP A 66 -0.87 -3.15 27.03
CA ASP A 66 -0.59 -4.57 26.92
C ASP A 66 -1.43 -5.27 25.85
N ARG A 67 -2.67 -4.83 25.66
CA ARG A 67 -3.53 -5.35 24.58
C ARG A 67 -2.96 -4.99 23.21
N ILE A 68 -2.50 -3.75 23.04
CA ILE A 68 -1.81 -3.29 21.80
C ILE A 68 -0.54 -4.13 21.59
N ALA A 69 0.28 -4.33 22.62
CA ALA A 69 1.49 -5.14 22.52
C ALA A 69 1.21 -6.58 22.07
N ARG A 70 0.14 -7.21 22.60
CA ARG A 70 -0.29 -8.55 22.15
C ARG A 70 -0.81 -8.56 20.71
N ALA A 71 -1.56 -7.54 20.29
CA ALA A 71 -2.02 -7.41 18.90
C ALA A 71 -0.83 -7.21 17.96
N ARG A 72 0.10 -6.33 18.31
CA ARG A 72 1.36 -6.09 17.60
C ARG A 72 2.18 -7.37 17.42
N ALA A 73 2.35 -8.15 18.49
CA ALA A 73 3.09 -9.41 18.42
C ALA A 73 2.49 -10.39 17.40
N LYS A 74 1.15 -10.49 17.32
CA LYS A 74 0.47 -11.33 16.33
C LYS A 74 0.63 -10.80 14.90
N VAL A 75 0.55 -9.49 14.71
CA VAL A 75 0.80 -8.84 13.40
C VAL A 75 2.26 -9.02 12.99
N ALA A 76 3.19 -8.83 13.92
CA ALA A 76 4.61 -9.03 13.68
C ALA A 76 4.90 -10.47 13.25
N ALA A 77 4.34 -11.47 13.94
CA ALA A 77 4.49 -12.87 13.56
C ALA A 77 3.97 -13.14 12.14
N ALA A 78 2.81 -12.57 11.76
CA ALA A 78 2.24 -12.71 10.42
C ALA A 78 3.09 -12.05 9.31
N LEU A 79 3.89 -11.05 9.66
CA LEU A 79 4.80 -10.35 8.73
C LEU A 79 6.26 -10.83 8.86
N GLY A 80 6.54 -11.84 9.69
CA GLY A 80 7.89 -12.30 9.96
C GLY A 80 8.79 -11.25 10.60
N ALA A 81 8.25 -10.32 11.39
CA ALA A 81 8.93 -9.22 12.03
C ALA A 81 9.20 -9.47 13.52
N HIS A 82 10.17 -8.76 14.09
CA HIS A 82 10.33 -8.71 15.54
C HIS A 82 9.33 -7.72 16.17
N PRO A 83 8.55 -8.09 17.20
CA PRO A 83 7.52 -7.23 17.75
C PRO A 83 8.05 -5.92 18.33
N ASP A 84 9.28 -5.89 18.88
CA ASP A 84 9.88 -4.67 19.44
C ASP A 84 10.50 -3.74 18.37
N ARG A 85 10.45 -4.15 17.11
CA ARG A 85 10.89 -3.34 15.95
C ARG A 85 9.74 -3.00 15.01
N LEU A 86 8.51 -3.21 15.45
CA LEU A 86 7.29 -2.93 14.71
C LEU A 86 6.33 -2.15 15.60
N ALA A 87 5.76 -1.07 15.08
CA ALA A 87 4.69 -0.31 15.72
C ALA A 87 3.41 -0.38 14.89
N LEU A 88 2.25 -0.39 15.55
CA LEU A 88 0.95 -0.20 14.92
C LEU A 88 0.68 1.29 14.71
N LEU A 89 0.14 1.63 13.55
CA LEU A 89 -0.20 3.00 13.12
C LEU A 89 -1.58 3.03 12.47
N THR A 90 -2.08 4.24 12.20
CA THR A 90 -3.35 4.37 11.46
C THR A 90 -3.18 4.13 9.96
N ASN A 91 -2.10 4.60 9.38
CA ASN A 91 -1.84 4.46 7.94
C ASN A 91 -0.35 4.75 7.62
N VAL A 92 0.05 4.40 6.40
CA VAL A 92 1.41 4.63 5.92
C VAL A 92 1.79 6.12 5.85
N THR A 93 0.83 7.03 5.65
CA THR A 93 1.11 8.48 5.64
C THR A 93 1.62 8.96 7.01
N GLU A 94 1.03 8.46 8.10
CA GLU A 94 1.53 8.69 9.45
C GLU A 94 2.93 8.10 9.63
N GLY A 95 3.11 6.84 9.22
CA GLY A 95 4.41 6.16 9.33
C GLY A 95 5.52 6.86 8.56
N ALA A 96 5.23 7.38 7.36
CA ALA A 96 6.19 8.16 6.58
C ALA A 96 6.60 9.44 7.31
N SER A 97 5.67 10.11 7.97
CA SER A 97 5.97 11.31 8.76
C SER A 97 6.84 10.96 9.97
N VAL A 98 6.54 9.87 10.71
CA VAL A 98 7.38 9.38 11.82
C VAL A 98 8.80 9.05 11.33
N ALA A 99 8.93 8.33 10.22
CA ALA A 99 10.23 7.99 9.66
C ALA A 99 11.05 9.23 9.28
N LEU A 100 10.44 10.18 8.57
CA LEU A 100 11.09 11.41 8.11
C LEU A 100 11.52 12.32 9.28
N GLU A 101 10.73 12.41 10.35
CA GLU A 101 11.10 13.17 11.56
C GLU A 101 12.24 12.50 12.35
N SER A 102 12.35 11.17 12.23
CA SER A 102 13.39 10.40 12.93
C SER A 102 14.77 10.48 12.26
N ILE A 103 14.82 10.87 10.99
CA ILE A 103 16.06 10.90 10.21
C ILE A 103 16.66 12.33 10.24
N PRO A 104 17.89 12.50 10.77
CA PRO A 104 18.56 13.80 10.73
C PRO A 104 18.82 14.25 9.29
N LEU A 105 18.54 15.51 9.02
CA LEU A 105 18.84 16.19 7.75
C LEU A 105 19.53 17.51 8.02
N ALA A 106 20.54 17.81 7.21
CA ALA A 106 21.25 19.09 7.20
C ALA A 106 20.88 19.92 5.96
N ARG A 107 21.18 21.21 6.03
CA ARG A 107 21.05 22.13 4.89
C ARG A 107 21.87 21.62 3.71
N GLY A 108 21.21 21.51 2.55
CA GLY A 108 21.84 21.05 1.31
C GLY A 108 21.85 19.56 1.12
N ASP A 109 21.43 18.77 2.10
CA ASP A 109 21.16 17.33 1.91
C ASP A 109 20.05 17.13 0.87
N GLU A 110 19.96 15.90 0.35
CA GLU A 110 19.01 15.55 -0.69
C GLU A 110 18.15 14.36 -0.27
N ILE A 111 16.83 14.47 -0.48
CA ILE A 111 15.86 13.37 -0.37
C ILE A 111 15.47 12.94 -1.79
N LEU A 112 15.73 11.70 -2.13
CA LEU A 112 15.39 11.12 -3.42
C LEU A 112 14.00 10.48 -3.34
N VAL A 113 13.14 10.78 -4.33
CA VAL A 113 11.82 10.19 -4.55
C VAL A 113 11.64 9.83 -6.02
N THR A 114 10.57 9.11 -6.37
CA THR A 114 10.19 8.88 -7.78
C THR A 114 8.94 9.67 -8.14
N ASP A 115 8.73 9.93 -9.43
CA ASP A 115 7.52 10.55 -9.96
C ASP A 115 6.30 9.61 -9.94
N HIS A 116 6.49 8.33 -9.56
CA HIS A 116 5.43 7.37 -9.31
C HIS A 116 4.97 7.33 -7.84
N GLY A 117 5.62 8.10 -6.95
CA GLY A 117 5.39 8.08 -5.51
C GLY A 117 3.98 8.46 -5.10
N TYR A 118 3.54 7.97 -3.94
CA TYR A 118 2.24 8.31 -3.40
C TYR A 118 2.20 9.78 -2.95
N GLY A 119 1.29 10.57 -3.51
CA GLY A 119 1.27 12.03 -3.37
C GLY A 119 1.22 12.56 -1.93
N ALA A 120 0.63 11.85 -0.96
CA ALA A 120 0.64 12.28 0.44
C ALA A 120 2.03 12.11 1.07
N VAL A 121 2.75 11.03 0.73
CA VAL A 121 4.13 10.80 1.18
C VAL A 121 5.06 11.82 0.52
N THR A 122 4.90 12.10 -0.77
CA THR A 122 5.68 13.14 -1.47
C THR A 122 5.53 14.52 -0.78
N ARG A 123 4.32 14.89 -0.37
CA ARG A 123 4.09 16.14 0.38
C ARG A 123 4.79 16.17 1.73
N ALA A 124 4.82 15.04 2.45
CA ALA A 124 5.56 14.94 3.70
C ALA A 124 7.07 15.11 3.47
N VAL A 125 7.60 14.53 2.39
CA VAL A 125 9.00 14.70 1.96
C VAL A 125 9.29 16.17 1.62
N GLU A 126 8.45 16.82 0.82
CA GLU A 126 8.61 18.23 0.44
C GLU A 126 8.64 19.15 1.67
N ARG A 127 7.71 18.95 2.60
CA ARG A 127 7.66 19.67 3.87
C ARG A 127 8.96 19.48 4.67
N ARG A 128 9.36 18.23 4.90
CA ARG A 128 10.54 17.90 5.69
C ARG A 128 11.83 18.44 5.08
N ALA A 129 11.94 18.40 3.74
CA ALA A 129 13.06 18.99 3.02
C ALA A 129 13.10 20.51 3.21
N ALA A 130 11.97 21.21 3.07
CA ALA A 130 11.89 22.64 3.25
C ALA A 130 12.29 23.08 4.68
N GLU A 131 11.81 22.38 5.71
CA GLU A 131 12.14 22.63 7.12
C GLU A 131 13.64 22.47 7.42
N ALA A 132 14.29 21.48 6.79
CA ALA A 132 15.72 21.21 6.97
C ALA A 132 16.62 22.07 6.04
N GLY A 133 16.06 22.80 5.08
CA GLY A 133 16.84 23.43 4.01
C GLY A 133 17.51 22.41 3.07
N ALA A 134 16.95 21.21 2.98
CA ALA A 134 17.33 20.14 2.08
C ALA A 134 16.62 20.27 0.72
N ARG A 135 16.96 19.42 -0.24
CA ARG A 135 16.37 19.40 -1.57
C ARG A 135 15.63 18.09 -1.82
N VAL A 136 14.55 18.13 -2.59
CA VAL A 136 13.89 16.95 -3.11
C VAL A 136 14.37 16.70 -4.53
N ARG A 137 14.89 15.48 -4.77
CA ARG A 137 15.26 15.01 -6.09
C ARG A 137 14.27 13.96 -6.57
N THR A 138 13.49 14.30 -7.60
CA THR A 138 12.53 13.39 -8.19
C THR A 138 13.17 12.66 -9.37
N VAL A 139 13.23 11.33 -9.28
CA VAL A 139 13.66 10.45 -10.37
C VAL A 139 12.47 10.19 -11.27
N ARG A 140 12.62 10.52 -12.55
CA ARG A 140 11.61 10.21 -13.57
C ARG A 140 11.78 8.77 -14.03
N ILE A 141 10.71 7.98 -13.90
CA ILE A 141 10.66 6.59 -14.37
C ILE A 141 9.72 6.54 -15.58
N PRO A 142 10.20 6.27 -16.79
CA PRO A 142 9.35 6.09 -17.96
C PRO A 142 8.34 4.96 -17.74
N LEU A 143 7.09 5.16 -18.21
CA LEU A 143 6.03 4.14 -18.06
C LEU A 143 6.40 2.82 -18.76
N GLU A 144 7.21 2.90 -19.78
CA GLU A 144 7.67 1.79 -20.63
C GLU A 144 8.86 1.02 -20.02
N THR A 145 9.48 1.50 -18.92
CA THR A 145 10.56 0.77 -18.23
C THR A 145 10.08 -0.65 -17.91
N PRO A 146 10.76 -1.72 -18.40
CA PRO A 146 10.14 -3.04 -18.46
C PRO A 146 10.01 -3.72 -17.08
N ASP A 147 10.99 -3.54 -16.22
CA ASP A 147 11.16 -4.32 -14.98
C ASP A 147 11.75 -3.50 -13.82
N VAL A 148 11.89 -4.14 -12.68
CA VAL A 148 12.42 -3.56 -11.45
C VAL A 148 13.92 -3.25 -11.54
N ASP A 149 14.67 -3.97 -12.37
CA ASP A 149 16.11 -3.74 -12.54
C ASP A 149 16.37 -2.46 -13.33
N GLY A 150 15.63 -2.22 -14.41
CA GLY A 150 15.67 -0.95 -15.13
C GLY A 150 15.26 0.25 -14.28
N VAL A 151 14.28 0.07 -13.38
CA VAL A 151 13.93 1.09 -12.38
C VAL A 151 15.08 1.32 -11.41
N ALA A 152 15.73 0.25 -10.91
CA ALA A 152 16.86 0.36 -10.01
C ALA A 152 18.03 1.13 -10.62
N GLU A 153 18.35 0.91 -11.89
CA GLU A 153 19.39 1.62 -12.62
C GLU A 153 19.11 3.13 -12.70
N LEU A 154 17.88 3.52 -13.01
CA LEU A 154 17.47 4.94 -13.05
C LEU A 154 17.61 5.61 -11.67
N VAL A 155 17.17 4.94 -10.61
CA VAL A 155 17.27 5.44 -9.25
C VAL A 155 18.72 5.55 -8.81
N LEU A 156 19.54 4.52 -9.04
CA LEU A 156 20.95 4.50 -8.64
C LEU A 156 21.80 5.52 -9.40
N ALA A 157 21.49 5.80 -10.66
CA ALA A 157 22.13 6.85 -11.45
C ALA A 157 21.82 8.26 -10.92
N ALA A 158 20.70 8.42 -10.19
CA ALA A 158 20.33 9.68 -9.57
C ALA A 158 20.92 9.89 -8.17
N VAL A 159 21.52 8.89 -7.54
CA VAL A 159 22.13 9.01 -6.22
C VAL A 159 23.44 9.81 -6.32
N GLY A 160 23.52 10.91 -5.59
CA GLY A 160 24.69 11.77 -5.50
C GLY A 160 25.29 11.82 -4.08
N GLU A 161 26.41 12.52 -3.93
CA GLU A 161 27.12 12.66 -2.64
C GLU A 161 26.26 13.28 -1.51
N ARG A 162 25.24 14.06 -1.88
CA ARG A 162 24.33 14.72 -0.94
C ARG A 162 23.05 13.92 -0.67
N THR A 163 22.83 12.82 -1.37
CA THR A 163 21.64 11.98 -1.16
C THR A 163 21.75 11.30 0.20
N ARG A 164 20.84 11.65 1.13
CA ARG A 164 20.80 11.12 2.48
C ARG A 164 19.66 10.14 2.68
N ILE A 165 18.55 10.38 2.04
CA ILE A 165 17.33 9.58 2.17
C ILE A 165 16.82 9.23 0.79
N ALA A 166 16.36 7.99 0.62
CA ALA A 166 15.52 7.56 -0.50
C ALA A 166 14.17 7.11 0.03
N VAL A 167 13.09 7.78 -0.41
CA VAL A 167 11.70 7.41 -0.08
C VAL A 167 11.09 6.80 -1.32
N LEU A 168 10.86 5.49 -1.26
CA LEU A 168 10.52 4.67 -2.43
C LEU A 168 9.29 3.82 -2.14
N ASP A 169 8.36 3.75 -3.09
CA ASP A 169 7.28 2.77 -3.03
C ASP A 169 7.82 1.36 -3.28
N LEU A 170 7.39 0.37 -2.52
CA LEU A 170 7.60 -1.03 -2.91
C LEU A 170 6.72 -1.34 -4.12
N ILE A 171 5.44 -0.98 -4.04
CA ILE A 171 4.48 -1.09 -5.13
C ILE A 171 3.78 0.26 -5.29
N THR A 172 3.97 0.89 -6.42
CA THR A 172 3.40 2.21 -6.71
C THR A 172 1.88 2.17 -6.82
N ALA A 173 1.22 3.19 -6.28
CA ALA A 173 -0.23 3.28 -6.32
C ALA A 173 -0.79 3.55 -7.73
N PRO A 174 -0.26 4.48 -8.55
CA PRO A 174 -0.83 4.78 -9.86
C PRO A 174 -0.51 3.74 -10.94
N THR A 175 0.69 3.18 -10.92
CA THR A 175 1.21 2.34 -12.01
C THR A 175 1.24 0.85 -11.69
N ALA A 176 0.98 0.47 -10.42
CA ALA A 176 1.01 -0.92 -9.95
C ALA A 176 2.32 -1.64 -10.31
N ARG A 177 3.47 -0.97 -10.11
CA ARG A 177 4.79 -1.51 -10.42
C ARG A 177 5.68 -1.56 -9.18
N GLU A 178 6.62 -2.48 -9.16
CA GLU A 178 7.67 -2.55 -8.16
C GLU A 178 8.74 -1.49 -8.43
N VAL A 179 9.21 -0.83 -7.36
CA VAL A 179 10.31 0.14 -7.38
C VAL A 179 11.38 -0.26 -6.39
N ALA A 180 11.03 -0.40 -5.11
CA ALA A 180 11.98 -0.71 -4.05
C ALA A 180 12.33 -2.21 -3.99
N GLY A 181 12.88 -2.75 -5.07
CA GLY A 181 13.35 -4.13 -5.12
C GLY A 181 14.61 -4.37 -4.28
N PRO A 182 14.91 -5.65 -3.92
CA PRO A 182 16.02 -5.99 -3.02
C PRO A 182 17.39 -5.49 -3.52
N ARG A 183 17.67 -5.58 -4.82
CA ARG A 183 18.91 -5.09 -5.46
C ARG A 183 19.11 -3.59 -5.21
N LEU A 184 18.04 -2.80 -5.40
CA LEU A 184 18.09 -1.36 -5.21
C LEU A 184 18.35 -1.02 -3.74
N LEU A 185 17.62 -1.65 -2.82
CA LEU A 185 17.79 -1.40 -1.39
C LEU A 185 19.19 -1.75 -0.89
N ALA A 186 19.77 -2.89 -1.32
CA ALA A 186 21.14 -3.26 -1.00
C ALA A 186 22.14 -2.22 -1.50
N ALA A 187 22.04 -1.79 -2.76
CA ALA A 187 22.94 -0.81 -3.35
C ALA A 187 22.83 0.60 -2.72
N LEU A 188 21.64 0.99 -2.23
CA LEU A 188 21.44 2.23 -1.47
C LEU A 188 22.08 2.13 -0.08
N ALA A 189 21.93 0.98 0.60
CA ALA A 189 22.55 0.74 1.90
C ALA A 189 24.08 0.78 1.82
N GLU A 190 24.70 0.17 0.79
CA GLU A 190 26.14 0.25 0.52
C GLU A 190 26.65 1.68 0.32
N ARG A 191 25.81 2.57 -0.20
CA ARG A 191 26.11 4.00 -0.38
C ARG A 191 25.78 4.85 0.85
N GLY A 192 25.36 4.24 1.95
CA GLY A 192 24.98 4.94 3.18
C GLY A 192 23.70 5.76 3.09
N VAL A 193 22.86 5.53 2.06
CA VAL A 193 21.57 6.19 1.89
C VAL A 193 20.54 5.53 2.78
N VAL A 194 19.86 6.31 3.62
CA VAL A 194 18.77 5.82 4.48
C VAL A 194 17.54 5.57 3.64
N THR A 195 16.92 4.41 3.79
CA THR A 195 15.78 4.00 2.98
C THR A 195 14.48 4.01 3.78
N VAL A 196 13.46 4.69 3.24
CA VAL A 196 12.08 4.65 3.72
C VAL A 196 11.22 4.01 2.62
N VAL A 197 10.73 2.80 2.87
CA VAL A 197 9.96 2.03 1.89
C VAL A 197 8.47 2.13 2.18
N ASP A 198 7.74 2.77 1.29
CA ASP A 198 6.27 2.75 1.26
C ASP A 198 5.80 1.43 0.66
N ALA A 199 5.55 0.46 1.51
CA ALA A 199 4.99 -0.84 1.18
C ALA A 199 3.49 -0.93 1.49
N ALA A 200 2.75 0.17 1.35
CA ALA A 200 1.33 0.27 1.64
C ALA A 200 0.48 -0.82 0.97
N HIS A 201 0.94 -1.35 -0.15
CA HIS A 201 0.25 -2.39 -0.91
C HIS A 201 0.79 -3.81 -0.65
N ALA A 202 1.76 -4.03 0.25
CA ALA A 202 2.38 -5.33 0.42
C ALA A 202 1.65 -6.27 1.41
N PRO A 203 1.26 -5.85 2.65
CA PRO A 203 0.65 -6.77 3.62
C PRO A 203 -0.61 -7.42 3.08
N GLY A 204 -0.65 -8.76 3.03
CA GLY A 204 -1.77 -9.56 2.52
C GLY A 204 -1.88 -9.64 0.99
N HIS A 205 -1.22 -8.78 0.24
CA HIS A 205 -1.19 -8.76 -1.23
C HIS A 205 -0.07 -9.65 -1.78
N LEU A 206 1.09 -9.59 -1.15
CA LEU A 206 2.26 -10.39 -1.46
C LEU A 206 2.72 -11.16 -0.22
N PRO A 207 3.49 -12.24 -0.38
CA PRO A 207 4.24 -12.80 0.72
C PRO A 207 5.19 -11.73 1.29
N VAL A 208 5.07 -11.45 2.59
CA VAL A 208 5.92 -10.50 3.31
C VAL A 208 6.68 -11.26 4.38
N ASN A 209 7.99 -11.14 4.39
CA ASN A 209 8.85 -11.61 5.46
C ASN A 209 9.84 -10.50 5.82
N LEU A 210 9.58 -9.81 6.93
CA LEU A 210 10.44 -8.76 7.46
C LEU A 210 11.54 -9.32 8.37
N GLY A 211 11.63 -10.65 8.45
CA GLY A 211 12.62 -11.38 9.24
C GLY A 211 14.02 -11.22 8.69
N GLY A 212 14.98 -11.54 9.51
CA GLY A 212 16.40 -11.29 9.28
C GLY A 212 16.85 -10.04 10.01
N LEU A 213 16.21 -9.70 11.10
CA LEU A 213 16.65 -8.71 12.07
C LEU A 213 17.84 -9.25 12.91
N ALA A 214 18.69 -10.09 12.30
CA ALA A 214 20.00 -10.34 12.86
C ALA A 214 20.75 -9.01 12.98
N ALA A 215 21.40 -8.80 14.10
CA ALA A 215 22.26 -7.62 14.30
C ALA A 215 23.25 -7.52 13.13
N GLY A 216 23.18 -6.41 12.37
CA GLY A 216 24.03 -6.19 11.20
C GLY A 216 23.41 -6.49 9.83
N ALA A 217 22.23 -7.09 9.75
CA ALA A 217 21.50 -7.19 8.49
C ALA A 217 20.86 -5.83 8.10
N ALA A 218 20.68 -5.60 6.80
CA ALA A 218 19.79 -4.56 6.32
C ALA A 218 18.47 -4.64 7.09
N GLY A 219 17.82 -3.50 7.35
CA GLY A 219 16.60 -3.42 8.14
C GLY A 219 15.44 -4.23 7.55
N PRO A 220 14.21 -4.07 8.07
CA PRO A 220 13.04 -4.88 7.69
C PRO A 220 12.80 -4.84 6.19
N GLY A 221 12.75 -6.02 5.55
CA GLY A 221 12.62 -6.12 4.10
C GLY A 221 13.76 -5.48 3.30
N GLY A 222 14.95 -5.29 3.89
CA GLY A 222 16.09 -4.61 3.28
C GLY A 222 16.07 -3.08 3.44
N ALA A 223 15.12 -2.50 4.16
CA ALA A 223 14.96 -1.08 4.36
C ALA A 223 15.33 -0.65 5.79
N ASP A 224 15.62 0.63 6.00
CA ASP A 224 15.75 1.22 7.34
C ASP A 224 14.40 1.41 8.01
N PHE A 225 13.41 1.90 7.24
CA PHE A 225 12.01 2.06 7.64
C PHE A 225 11.12 1.40 6.59
N TRP A 226 10.25 0.52 7.02
CA TRP A 226 9.30 -0.16 6.15
C TRP A 226 7.87 0.08 6.64
N LEU A 227 6.99 0.52 5.74
CA LEU A 227 5.64 1.00 6.05
C LEU A 227 4.60 0.18 5.30
N GLY A 228 3.68 -0.47 6.01
CA GLY A 228 2.66 -1.31 5.40
C GLY A 228 1.24 -0.99 5.85
N ASN A 229 0.28 -0.88 4.94
CA ASN A 229 -1.14 -0.77 5.31
C ASN A 229 -1.77 -2.15 5.50
N LEU A 230 -2.29 -2.43 6.70
CA LEU A 230 -3.02 -3.66 6.96
C LEU A 230 -4.45 -3.60 6.44
N HIS A 231 -5.06 -2.41 6.43
CA HIS A 231 -6.44 -2.20 6.02
C HIS A 231 -6.68 -2.31 4.50
N LYS A 232 -5.63 -2.49 3.67
CA LYS A 232 -5.81 -2.71 2.24
C LYS A 232 -6.03 -4.21 1.95
N TRP A 233 -5.00 -5.03 2.02
CA TRP A 233 -5.05 -6.41 1.53
C TRP A 233 -5.04 -7.47 2.64
N ALA A 234 -4.64 -7.10 3.87
CA ALA A 234 -4.65 -8.03 5.01
C ALA A 234 -6.01 -8.09 5.73
N PHE A 235 -7.09 -7.59 5.13
CA PHE A 235 -8.46 -7.63 5.66
C PHE A 235 -8.67 -6.94 7.01
N ALA A 236 -7.70 -6.20 7.51
CA ALA A 236 -7.80 -5.49 8.77
C ALA A 236 -8.78 -4.30 8.69
N PRO A 237 -9.35 -3.83 9.80
CA PRO A 237 -10.15 -2.62 9.82
C PRO A 237 -9.38 -1.40 9.30
N ARG A 238 -10.07 -0.38 8.81
CA ARG A 238 -9.45 0.91 8.45
C ARG A 238 -8.76 1.50 9.67
N ALA A 239 -7.84 2.41 9.43
CA ALA A 239 -6.93 2.96 10.45
C ALA A 239 -6.00 1.90 11.07
N THR A 240 -5.49 0.97 10.23
CA THR A 240 -4.47 0.00 10.63
C THR A 240 -3.32 -0.06 9.63
N ALA A 241 -2.13 0.15 10.13
CA ALA A 241 -0.87 0.05 9.39
C ALA A 241 0.26 -0.37 10.34
N VAL A 242 1.43 -0.61 9.81
CA VAL A 242 2.64 -0.88 10.57
C VAL A 242 3.79 -0.02 10.10
N LEU A 243 4.66 0.32 11.05
CA LEU A 243 6.00 0.83 10.83
C LEU A 243 6.98 -0.21 11.40
N ALA A 244 7.78 -0.82 10.54
CA ALA A 244 8.90 -1.64 10.95
C ALA A 244 10.20 -0.87 10.78
N VAL A 245 11.10 -1.00 11.77
CA VAL A 245 12.29 -0.14 11.91
C VAL A 245 13.54 -1.00 12.03
N GLY A 246 14.59 -0.64 11.29
CA GLY A 246 15.92 -1.24 11.40
C GLY A 246 16.53 -1.01 12.79
N GLY A 247 17.30 -1.98 13.31
CA GLY A 247 17.79 -1.97 14.70
C GLY A 247 18.51 -0.69 15.09
N ARG A 248 19.32 -0.10 14.17
CA ARG A 248 20.05 1.15 14.42
C ARG A 248 19.16 2.38 14.63
N TRP A 249 17.88 2.27 14.27
CA TRP A 249 16.92 3.38 14.34
C TRP A 249 15.97 3.29 15.54
N VAL A 250 15.84 2.16 16.21
CA VAL A 250 14.87 1.93 17.29
C VAL A 250 14.91 3.01 18.37
N GLU A 251 16.11 3.35 18.86
CA GLU A 251 16.31 4.39 19.88
C GLU A 251 16.23 5.82 19.33
N ARG A 252 16.13 5.97 18.01
CA ARG A 252 16.11 7.25 17.31
C ARG A 252 14.75 7.63 16.77
N VAL A 253 13.76 6.74 16.88
CA VAL A 253 12.40 7.01 16.42
C VAL A 253 11.80 8.16 17.22
N ARG A 254 11.32 9.17 16.49
CA ARG A 254 10.65 10.33 17.06
C ARG A 254 9.15 10.23 16.81
N PRO A 255 8.31 10.12 17.86
CA PRO A 255 6.87 10.12 17.69
C PRO A 255 6.39 11.50 17.24
N LEU A 256 5.31 11.56 16.49
CA LEU A 256 4.68 12.84 16.08
C LEU A 256 3.95 13.53 17.24
N MET A 257 3.54 12.77 18.24
CA MET A 257 2.88 13.24 19.43
C MET A 257 3.59 12.73 20.67
N LEU A 258 3.89 13.62 21.61
CA LEU A 258 4.39 13.23 22.92
C LEU A 258 3.20 12.83 23.81
N SER A 259 3.28 11.68 24.43
CA SER A 259 2.22 11.15 25.28
C SER A 259 2.78 10.31 26.43
N TRP A 260 1.92 9.69 27.24
CA TRP A 260 2.27 9.00 28.49
C TRP A 260 3.32 7.89 28.34
N GLU A 261 3.34 7.18 27.20
CA GLU A 261 4.27 6.08 26.94
C GLU A 261 5.60 6.56 26.30
N HIS A 262 5.86 7.87 26.29
CA HIS A 262 7.05 8.45 25.65
C HIS A 262 8.36 7.82 26.12
N ASP A 263 8.51 7.69 27.44
CA ASP A 263 9.77 7.23 28.08
C ASP A 263 10.01 5.73 27.90
N ARG A 264 9.03 4.97 27.44
CA ARG A 264 9.19 3.54 27.10
C ARG A 264 9.89 3.33 25.77
N GLY A 265 10.05 4.39 24.96
CA GLY A 265 10.65 4.30 23.65
C GLY A 265 9.80 3.54 22.62
N PHE A 266 10.39 3.29 21.46
CA PHE A 266 9.73 2.53 20.40
C PHE A 266 9.51 1.06 20.79
N PRO A 267 8.36 0.50 20.50
CA PRO A 267 7.22 1.01 19.72
C PRO A 267 6.17 1.79 20.52
N TYR A 268 6.26 1.78 21.84
CA TYR A 268 5.21 2.30 22.73
C TYR A 268 4.97 3.80 22.57
N ASN A 269 6.06 4.58 22.43
CA ASN A 269 5.98 6.03 22.24
C ASN A 269 5.29 6.47 20.94
N VAL A 270 5.24 5.59 19.94
CA VAL A 270 4.56 5.84 18.66
C VAL A 270 3.12 5.35 18.71
N GLU A 271 2.86 4.25 19.41
CA GLU A 271 1.54 3.61 19.49
C GLU A 271 0.59 4.37 20.41
N TRP A 272 1.08 4.85 21.57
CA TRP A 272 0.23 5.55 22.52
C TRP A 272 0.13 7.05 22.19
N ARG A 273 -1.02 7.45 21.62
CA ARG A 273 -1.27 8.81 21.13
C ARG A 273 -2.33 9.57 21.93
N GLY A 274 -2.62 9.14 23.16
CA GLY A 274 -3.72 9.64 23.96
C GLY A 274 -5.03 8.93 23.63
N THR A 275 -6.15 9.52 24.03
CA THR A 275 -7.48 8.93 23.85
C THR A 275 -7.90 8.90 22.40
N CYS A 276 -8.01 7.70 21.83
CA CYS A 276 -8.55 7.47 20.48
C CYS A 276 -9.17 6.05 20.38
N ASP A 277 -9.84 5.75 19.28
CA ASP A 277 -10.36 4.40 19.01
C ASP A 277 -9.21 3.46 18.61
N TYR A 278 -8.76 2.61 19.53
CA TYR A 278 -7.75 1.58 19.30
C TYR A 278 -8.34 0.23 18.86
N THR A 279 -9.66 0.12 18.78
CA THR A 279 -10.33 -1.14 18.41
C THR A 279 -9.94 -1.67 17.02
N PRO A 280 -9.60 -0.82 16.02
CA PRO A 280 -9.07 -1.30 14.75
C PRO A 280 -7.77 -2.11 14.92
N TRP A 281 -6.84 -1.64 15.77
CA TRP A 281 -5.56 -2.30 16.00
C TRP A 281 -5.72 -3.64 16.70
N LEU A 282 -6.60 -3.68 17.71
CA LEU A 282 -6.90 -4.91 18.46
C LEU A 282 -7.58 -5.96 17.59
N ALA A 283 -8.37 -5.53 16.59
CA ALA A 283 -9.04 -6.41 15.64
C ALA A 283 -8.17 -6.81 14.42
N ALA A 284 -7.07 -6.09 14.15
CA ALA A 284 -6.24 -6.30 12.96
C ALA A 284 -5.69 -7.74 12.81
N PRO A 285 -5.24 -8.44 13.87
CA PRO A 285 -4.76 -9.82 13.75
C PRO A 285 -5.79 -10.79 13.15
N ALA A 286 -7.09 -10.56 13.36
CA ALA A 286 -8.15 -11.40 12.83
C ALA A 286 -8.20 -11.40 11.28
N GLY A 287 -7.71 -10.32 10.64
CA GLY A 287 -7.59 -10.25 9.19
C GLY A 287 -6.59 -11.25 8.64
N PHE A 288 -5.41 -11.37 9.25
CA PHE A 288 -4.39 -12.37 8.87
C PHE A 288 -4.87 -13.80 9.12
N VAL A 289 -5.54 -14.05 10.25
CA VAL A 289 -6.13 -15.37 10.54
C VAL A 289 -7.16 -15.76 9.48
N LEU A 290 -7.98 -14.82 9.03
CA LEU A 290 -8.93 -15.10 7.95
C LEU A 290 -8.22 -15.37 6.62
N LEU A 291 -7.20 -14.57 6.28
CA LEU A 291 -6.42 -14.75 5.06
C LEU A 291 -5.74 -16.13 5.02
N GLU A 292 -5.16 -16.56 6.14
CA GLU A 292 -4.57 -17.88 6.30
C GLU A 292 -5.61 -18.99 6.11
N ARG A 293 -6.80 -18.87 6.73
CA ARG A 293 -7.91 -19.85 6.58
C ARG A 293 -8.43 -19.96 5.16
N LEU A 294 -8.38 -18.88 4.39
CA LEU A 294 -8.76 -18.88 2.97
C LEU A 294 -7.64 -19.43 2.06
N GLY A 295 -6.44 -19.65 2.62
CA GLY A 295 -5.25 -19.98 1.86
C GLY A 295 -4.62 -18.74 1.24
N ALA A 296 -3.70 -18.08 1.94
CA ALA A 296 -3.11 -16.79 1.51
C ALA A 296 -2.57 -16.84 0.07
N GLU A 297 -1.79 -17.86 -0.28
CA GLU A 297 -1.25 -18.05 -1.63
C GLU A 297 -2.36 -18.24 -2.68
N GLN A 298 -3.42 -18.99 -2.36
CA GLN A 298 -4.55 -19.18 -3.25
C GLN A 298 -5.30 -17.88 -3.49
N VAL A 299 -5.51 -17.05 -2.44
CA VAL A 299 -6.13 -15.72 -2.54
C VAL A 299 -5.27 -14.80 -3.41
N GLN A 300 -3.97 -14.76 -3.18
CA GLN A 300 -3.01 -13.94 -3.93
C GLN A 300 -2.99 -14.34 -5.41
N ALA A 301 -2.85 -15.64 -5.70
CA ALA A 301 -2.84 -16.16 -7.08
C ALA A 301 -4.16 -15.88 -7.81
N HIS A 302 -5.31 -16.09 -7.14
CA HIS A 302 -6.62 -15.78 -7.69
C HIS A 302 -6.74 -14.30 -8.03
N ASN A 303 -6.40 -13.41 -7.09
CA ASN A 303 -6.51 -11.98 -7.27
C ASN A 303 -5.60 -11.46 -8.40
N ALA A 304 -4.37 -11.97 -8.48
CA ALA A 304 -3.43 -11.63 -9.54
C ALA A 304 -3.95 -12.07 -10.94
N ALA A 305 -4.46 -13.30 -11.03
CA ALA A 305 -5.02 -13.82 -12.26
C ALA A 305 -6.28 -13.06 -12.71
N LEU A 306 -7.15 -12.70 -11.75
CA LEU A 306 -8.36 -11.93 -12.04
C LEU A 306 -8.06 -10.49 -12.46
N ALA A 307 -7.07 -9.84 -11.83
CA ALA A 307 -6.62 -8.50 -12.25
C ALA A 307 -6.00 -8.54 -13.66
N ALA A 308 -5.19 -9.55 -13.97
CA ALA A 308 -4.63 -9.75 -15.29
C ALA A 308 -5.72 -10.02 -16.35
N TYR A 309 -6.75 -10.80 -16.02
CA TYR A 309 -7.93 -10.98 -16.85
C TYR A 309 -8.63 -9.65 -17.15
N GLY A 310 -8.86 -8.83 -16.13
CA GLY A 310 -9.47 -7.51 -16.28
C GLY A 310 -8.63 -6.57 -17.16
N GLN A 311 -7.30 -6.56 -17.01
CA GLN A 311 -6.41 -5.74 -17.84
C GLN A 311 -6.48 -6.16 -19.31
N ARG A 312 -6.47 -7.47 -19.61
CA ARG A 312 -6.63 -7.95 -20.98
C ARG A 312 -7.95 -7.50 -21.61
N LEU A 313 -9.06 -7.56 -20.87
CA LEU A 313 -10.34 -7.05 -21.35
C LEU A 313 -10.30 -5.56 -21.69
N LEU A 314 -9.65 -4.73 -20.88
CA LEU A 314 -9.46 -3.31 -21.15
C LEU A 314 -8.63 -3.07 -22.42
N MET A 315 -7.60 -3.88 -22.64
CA MET A 315 -6.80 -3.83 -23.87
C MET A 315 -7.61 -4.22 -25.12
N GLU A 316 -8.34 -5.32 -25.04
CA GLU A 316 -9.04 -5.91 -26.19
C GLU A 316 -10.33 -5.18 -26.55
N ARG A 317 -11.11 -4.73 -25.54
CA ARG A 317 -12.44 -4.15 -25.73
C ARG A 317 -12.43 -2.63 -25.79
N ALA A 318 -11.55 -2.00 -25.00
CA ALA A 318 -11.42 -0.55 -24.94
C ALA A 318 -10.17 0.00 -25.65
N ALA A 319 -9.33 -0.85 -26.22
CA ALA A 319 -8.06 -0.50 -26.87
C ALA A 319 -7.11 0.33 -25.98
N LEU A 320 -7.13 0.10 -24.65
CA LEU A 320 -6.30 0.82 -23.70
C LEU A 320 -4.95 0.09 -23.53
N PRO A 321 -3.80 0.74 -23.80
CA PRO A 321 -2.49 0.13 -23.64
C PRO A 321 -2.21 -0.25 -22.18
N ALA A 322 -1.78 -1.49 -21.94
CA ALA A 322 -1.34 -1.93 -20.64
C ALA A 322 0.00 -1.30 -20.25
N LEU A 323 0.16 -0.97 -18.97
CA LEU A 323 1.48 -0.70 -18.42
C LEU A 323 2.20 -2.02 -18.11
N PRO A 324 3.56 -2.05 -18.15
CA PRO A 324 4.33 -3.18 -17.64
C PRO A 324 3.87 -3.55 -16.24
N ALA A 325 3.54 -4.81 -16.04
CA ALA A 325 2.96 -5.28 -14.80
C ALA A 325 3.92 -6.24 -14.08
N MET A 326 4.10 -6.03 -12.78
CA MET A 326 4.76 -7.00 -11.93
C MET A 326 3.91 -8.28 -11.82
N PRO A 327 4.49 -9.48 -12.04
CA PRO A 327 3.80 -10.74 -11.77
C PRO A 327 3.29 -10.81 -10.32
N GLY A 328 2.15 -11.46 -10.10
CA GLY A 328 1.60 -11.67 -8.76
C GLY A 328 0.78 -10.50 -8.19
N LEU A 329 0.77 -9.31 -8.81
CA LEU A 329 -0.04 -8.21 -8.30
C LEU A 329 -1.53 -8.35 -8.64
N ALA A 330 -2.38 -8.09 -7.64
CA ALA A 330 -3.83 -7.96 -7.78
C ALA A 330 -4.27 -6.56 -8.25
N MET A 331 -3.36 -5.75 -8.72
CA MET A 331 -3.59 -4.44 -9.33
C MET A 331 -2.99 -4.42 -10.73
N ARG A 332 -3.68 -3.74 -11.65
CA ARG A 332 -3.23 -3.53 -13.02
C ARG A 332 -3.63 -2.14 -13.47
N SER A 333 -2.75 -1.50 -14.24
CA SER A 333 -2.99 -0.18 -14.81
C SER A 333 -2.94 -0.21 -16.33
N VAL A 334 -3.75 0.64 -16.94
CA VAL A 334 -3.75 0.91 -18.37
C VAL A 334 -3.65 2.41 -18.57
N ARG A 335 -3.10 2.83 -19.70
CA ARG A 335 -3.02 4.24 -20.09
C ARG A 335 -4.30 4.68 -20.77
N LEU A 336 -4.82 5.83 -20.39
CA LEU A 336 -5.93 6.49 -21.05
C LEU A 336 -5.44 7.27 -22.28
N PRO A 337 -6.31 7.59 -23.25
CA PRO A 337 -5.94 8.39 -24.40
C PRO A 337 -5.39 9.78 -24.01
N PRO A 338 -4.57 10.41 -24.87
CA PRO A 338 -4.15 11.79 -24.69
C PRO A 338 -5.37 12.73 -24.50
N GLY A 339 -5.21 13.71 -23.60
CA GLY A 339 -6.29 14.62 -23.21
C GLY A 339 -7.23 14.08 -22.12
N CYS A 340 -7.24 12.76 -21.91
CA CYS A 340 -8.13 12.13 -20.93
C CYS A 340 -7.44 12.05 -19.55
N ALA A 341 -8.06 12.64 -18.51
CA ALA A 341 -7.63 12.55 -17.09
C ALA A 341 -6.17 12.99 -16.83
N GLU A 342 -5.68 14.01 -17.53
CA GLU A 342 -4.29 14.52 -17.37
C GLU A 342 -4.14 15.41 -16.13
N SER A 343 -5.23 15.90 -15.58
CA SER A 343 -5.26 16.72 -14.36
C SER A 343 -6.04 16.03 -13.24
N ARG A 344 -5.82 16.48 -12.00
CA ARG A 344 -6.57 15.95 -10.86
C ARG A 344 -8.08 16.17 -10.96
N PRO A 345 -8.59 17.34 -11.37
CA PRO A 345 -10.02 17.53 -11.62
C PRO A 345 -10.56 16.58 -12.69
N ALA A 346 -9.90 16.46 -13.86
CA ALA A 346 -10.32 15.58 -14.94
C ALA A 346 -10.32 14.09 -14.52
N ALA A 347 -9.33 13.66 -13.74
CA ALA A 347 -9.31 12.31 -13.19
C ALA A 347 -10.45 12.07 -12.17
N GLN A 348 -10.84 13.08 -11.41
CA GLN A 348 -11.97 13.01 -10.49
C GLN A 348 -13.31 12.94 -11.25
N GLU A 349 -13.44 13.72 -12.30
CA GLU A 349 -14.61 13.72 -13.17
C GLU A 349 -14.80 12.36 -13.85
N LEU A 350 -13.75 11.80 -14.47
CA LEU A 350 -13.84 10.48 -15.09
C LEU A 350 -14.25 9.41 -14.07
N ARG A 351 -13.70 9.44 -12.84
CA ARG A 351 -14.13 8.52 -11.77
C ARG A 351 -15.62 8.67 -11.43
N ALA A 352 -16.13 9.92 -11.41
CA ALA A 352 -17.54 10.18 -11.14
C ALA A 352 -18.43 9.62 -12.27
N VAL A 353 -18.03 9.83 -13.52
CA VAL A 353 -18.75 9.31 -14.70
C VAL A 353 -18.74 7.77 -14.71
N VAL A 354 -17.58 7.12 -14.49
CA VAL A 354 -17.51 5.65 -14.39
C VAL A 354 -18.40 5.11 -13.28
N ARG A 355 -18.41 5.80 -12.13
CA ARG A 355 -19.30 5.44 -11.03
C ARG A 355 -20.76 5.53 -11.41
N GLN A 356 -21.17 6.58 -12.10
CA GLN A 356 -22.55 6.88 -12.45
C GLN A 356 -23.08 6.01 -13.58
N ARG A 357 -22.25 5.78 -14.62
CA ARG A 357 -22.68 5.12 -15.84
C ARG A 357 -22.47 3.61 -15.82
N LEU A 358 -21.46 3.14 -15.07
CA LEU A 358 -21.05 1.73 -15.07
C LEU A 358 -21.20 1.04 -13.71
N ASP A 359 -21.69 1.75 -12.68
CA ASP A 359 -21.74 1.25 -11.29
C ASP A 359 -20.42 0.62 -10.86
N ALA A 360 -19.29 1.18 -11.29
CA ALA A 360 -17.96 0.64 -11.01
C ALA A 360 -17.14 1.63 -10.16
N ARG A 361 -16.29 1.07 -9.30
CA ARG A 361 -15.30 1.80 -8.50
C ARG A 361 -13.93 1.45 -9.00
N VAL A 362 -13.26 2.40 -9.61
CA VAL A 362 -11.90 2.29 -10.16
C VAL A 362 -11.00 3.40 -9.60
N ALA A 363 -9.69 3.25 -9.72
CA ALA A 363 -8.78 4.37 -9.50
C ALA A 363 -8.43 5.01 -10.84
N VAL A 364 -8.45 6.35 -10.89
CA VAL A 364 -7.93 7.14 -12.00
C VAL A 364 -6.93 8.13 -11.43
N SER A 365 -5.73 8.10 -11.95
CA SER A 365 -4.63 8.99 -11.56
C SER A 365 -4.29 9.92 -12.72
N PRO A 366 -4.08 11.22 -12.46
CA PRO A 366 -3.61 12.13 -13.50
C PRO A 366 -2.21 11.73 -13.95
N TRP A 367 -1.97 11.78 -15.26
CA TRP A 367 -0.67 11.51 -15.84
C TRP A 367 -0.48 12.30 -17.14
N PRO A 368 0.72 12.87 -17.40
CA PRO A 368 0.97 13.61 -18.63
C PRO A 368 0.81 12.74 -19.87
N GLY A 369 0.12 13.26 -20.89
CA GLY A 369 -0.12 12.55 -22.14
C GLY A 369 -1.12 11.38 -22.03
N GLY A 370 -2.06 11.50 -21.08
CA GLY A 370 -3.15 10.55 -20.81
C GLY A 370 -3.05 9.93 -19.43
N GLY A 371 -4.10 10.11 -18.62
CA GLY A 371 -4.20 9.57 -17.26
C GLY A 371 -4.07 8.05 -17.18
N LEU A 372 -4.03 7.54 -15.97
CA LEU A 372 -3.92 6.09 -15.70
C LEU A 372 -5.20 5.58 -15.07
N LEU A 373 -5.79 4.55 -15.67
CA LEU A 373 -6.89 3.79 -15.09
C LEU A 373 -6.31 2.54 -14.43
N ARG A 374 -6.50 2.41 -13.10
CA ARG A 374 -6.07 1.24 -12.34
C ARG A 374 -7.27 0.46 -11.86
N ILE A 375 -7.25 -0.83 -12.11
CA ILE A 375 -8.17 -1.80 -11.52
C ILE A 375 -7.49 -2.62 -10.42
N SER A 376 -8.29 -3.11 -9.49
CA SER A 376 -7.87 -4.07 -8.48
C SER A 376 -8.77 -5.30 -8.53
N ALA A 377 -8.27 -6.45 -8.08
CA ALA A 377 -9.06 -7.65 -7.89
C ALA A 377 -8.99 -8.12 -6.43
N GLN A 378 -10.10 -8.65 -5.95
CA GLN A 378 -10.19 -9.34 -4.68
C GLN A 378 -11.17 -10.51 -4.81
N VAL A 379 -11.09 -11.48 -3.91
CA VAL A 379 -11.86 -12.74 -3.94
C VAL A 379 -13.38 -12.57 -4.10
N TYR A 380 -13.93 -11.42 -3.81
CA TYR A 380 -15.35 -11.12 -3.99
C TYR A 380 -15.71 -10.65 -5.39
N ASN A 381 -14.72 -10.26 -6.22
CA ASN A 381 -14.99 -9.76 -7.56
C ASN A 381 -15.36 -10.88 -8.54
N ARG A 382 -16.17 -10.51 -9.52
CA ARG A 382 -16.67 -11.42 -10.57
C ARG A 382 -16.09 -11.02 -11.93
N PRO A 383 -15.76 -11.96 -12.80
CA PRO A 383 -15.28 -11.68 -14.15
C PRO A 383 -16.22 -10.78 -14.99
N SER A 384 -17.53 -10.87 -14.74
CA SER A 384 -18.57 -10.02 -15.40
C SER A 384 -18.41 -8.54 -15.08
N GLU A 385 -17.89 -8.18 -13.90
CA GLU A 385 -17.66 -6.80 -13.51
C GLU A 385 -16.58 -6.13 -14.38
N TYR A 386 -15.51 -6.87 -14.70
CA TYR A 386 -14.44 -6.40 -15.58
C TYR A 386 -14.89 -6.34 -17.03
N ARG A 387 -15.75 -7.26 -17.50
CA ARG A 387 -16.35 -7.17 -18.84
C ARG A 387 -17.20 -5.92 -18.97
N ARG A 388 -18.11 -5.66 -18.03
CA ARG A 388 -18.95 -4.45 -18.00
C ARG A 388 -18.09 -3.18 -18.02
N LEU A 389 -17.04 -3.12 -17.21
CA LEU A 389 -16.13 -1.98 -17.20
C LEU A 389 -15.45 -1.81 -18.57
N ALA A 390 -14.90 -2.87 -19.16
CA ALA A 390 -14.15 -2.79 -20.40
C ALA A 390 -15.03 -2.40 -21.60
N GLU A 391 -16.27 -2.86 -21.64
CA GLU A 391 -17.26 -2.50 -22.66
C GLU A 391 -17.71 -1.04 -22.52
N GLY A 392 -18.02 -0.60 -21.31
CA GLY A 392 -18.53 0.76 -21.11
C GLY A 392 -17.46 1.85 -21.10
N ILE A 393 -16.24 1.60 -20.62
CA ILE A 393 -15.21 2.64 -20.53
C ILE A 393 -14.77 3.13 -21.93
N GLY A 394 -14.76 2.25 -22.93
CA GLY A 394 -14.41 2.61 -24.31
C GLY A 394 -15.33 3.65 -24.93
N GLU A 395 -16.60 3.69 -24.53
CA GLU A 395 -17.57 4.72 -24.96
C GLU A 395 -17.35 6.04 -24.20
N LEU A 396 -17.11 5.94 -22.88
CA LEU A 396 -16.96 7.11 -22.01
C LEU A 396 -15.70 7.96 -22.29
N ILE A 397 -14.64 7.36 -22.82
CA ILE A 397 -13.39 8.08 -23.12
C ILE A 397 -13.31 8.61 -24.55
N LYS A 398 -14.32 8.30 -25.41
CA LYS A 398 -14.45 8.82 -26.77
C LYS A 398 -15.39 10.03 -26.83
N SER A 399 -16.26 10.18 -25.85
CA SER A 399 -17.19 11.30 -25.67
C SER A 399 -16.50 12.47 -24.96
#